data_b71184a7208fa173e0ac434f357faa73
#
_entry.id   b71184a7208fa173e0ac434f357faa73
#
_cell.length_a   1.000
_cell.length_b   1.000
_cell.length_c   1.000
_cell.angle_alpha   90.00
_cell.angle_beta   90.00
_cell.angle_gamma   90.00
#
_symmetry.space_group_name_H-M   'P 1'
#
loop_
_entity.id
_entity.type
_entity.pdbx_description
1 polymer ?
#
loop_
_entity_poly.entity_id
_entity_poly.type
_entity_poly.pdbx_seq_one_letter_code
_entity_poly.pdbx_strand_id
1 'polypeptide(L)'
;KAFRKKLEKKYKVDEFESLYTFYYSGFNIRSTDLNAALGIEQLKKINKILKTRHKNFSYYKEKLNDYWWQNSRLTLLSSFGYATFVKNRLEVFKYLESKKIQSRPLICGNMGQQPFWKKNFINQKKLPNASFVHRYGMYLPNHANINKLDIDYISKCFKFIAEPIFFNIT
;
A
#
# COMPACT_ATOMS: atom_id res chain seq x y z
N LYS A 1 2.18 21.68 26.28
CA LYS A 1 2.61 22.08 27.67
C LYS A 1 1.52 21.73 28.72
N ALA A 2 0.26 22.09 28.53
CA ALA A 2 -0.81 21.84 29.51
C ALA A 2 -1.03 20.36 29.83
N PHE A 3 -1.02 19.47 28.83
CA PHE A 3 -1.19 18.03 29.02
C PHE A 3 -0.06 17.40 29.85
N ARG A 4 1.20 17.78 29.63
CA ARG A 4 2.34 17.29 30.40
C ARG A 4 2.23 17.69 31.86
N LYS A 5 1.91 18.96 32.18
CA LYS A 5 1.70 19.43 33.55
C LYS A 5 0.61 18.65 34.28
N LYS A 6 -0.46 18.24 33.59
CA LYS A 6 -1.51 17.38 34.16
C LYS A 6 -0.99 16.01 34.58
N LEU A 7 -0.08 15.43 33.76
CA LEU A 7 0.56 14.14 34.06
C LEU A 7 1.56 14.27 35.24
N GLU A 8 2.38 15.32 35.24
CA GLU A 8 3.31 15.63 36.33
C GLU A 8 2.57 15.69 37.67
N LYS A 9 1.46 16.43 37.73
CA LYS A 9 0.61 16.49 38.90
C LYS A 9 0.01 15.12 39.28
N LYS A 10 -0.49 14.38 38.32
CA LYS A 10 -1.09 13.05 38.52
C LYS A 10 -0.10 12.06 39.14
N TYR A 11 1.13 12.06 38.64
CA TYR A 11 2.16 11.10 39.04
C TYR A 11 3.13 11.65 40.08
N LYS A 12 2.87 12.88 40.61
CA LYS A 12 3.68 13.56 41.63
C LYS A 12 5.13 13.72 41.22
N VAL A 13 5.38 14.00 39.94
CA VAL A 13 6.70 14.20 39.37
C VAL A 13 7.10 15.67 39.53
N ASP A 14 8.27 15.91 40.12
CA ASP A 14 8.81 17.25 40.28
C ASP A 14 9.44 17.80 38.98
N GLU A 15 9.89 19.05 39.03
CA GLU A 15 10.43 19.73 37.85
C GLU A 15 11.73 19.07 37.34
N PHE A 16 12.58 18.57 38.21
CA PHE A 16 13.83 17.93 37.86
C PHE A 16 13.59 16.53 37.26
N GLU A 17 12.79 15.72 37.91
CA GLU A 17 12.41 14.40 37.47
C GLU A 17 11.66 14.45 36.13
N SER A 18 10.85 15.51 35.89
CA SER A 18 10.10 15.71 34.65
C SER A 18 10.98 15.75 33.40
N LEU A 19 12.26 16.13 33.52
CA LEU A 19 13.20 16.17 32.39
C LEU A 19 13.35 14.79 31.72
N TYR A 20 13.23 13.70 32.49
CA TYR A 20 13.43 12.33 32.02
C TYR A 20 12.32 11.37 32.42
N THR A 21 11.14 11.87 32.75
CA THR A 21 9.98 11.02 33.04
C THR A 21 9.22 10.68 31.76
N PHE A 22 9.02 9.38 31.54
CA PHE A 22 8.28 8.83 30.40
C PHE A 22 6.94 8.26 30.88
N TYR A 23 5.85 8.90 30.49
CA TYR A 23 4.50 8.53 30.93
C TYR A 23 3.85 7.43 30.10
N TYR A 24 4.39 7.13 28.93
CA TYR A 24 3.89 6.13 27.98
C TYR A 24 5.05 5.37 27.35
N SER A 25 4.81 4.10 27.02
CA SER A 25 5.73 3.33 26.18
C SER A 25 5.75 3.93 24.77
N GLY A 26 6.92 3.98 24.15
CA GLY A 26 7.07 4.50 22.80
C GLY A 26 8.45 4.22 22.23
N PHE A 27 8.59 4.47 20.95
CA PHE A 27 9.86 4.36 20.25
C PHE A 27 10.58 5.71 20.28
N ASN A 28 11.89 5.70 20.51
CA ASN A 28 12.71 6.90 20.40
C ASN A 28 13.11 7.14 18.93
N ILE A 29 12.10 7.43 18.10
CA ILE A 29 12.29 7.74 16.68
C ILE A 29 12.24 9.26 16.52
N ARG A 30 13.37 9.84 16.15
CA ARG A 30 13.47 11.28 15.90
C ARG A 30 13.58 11.53 14.39
N SER A 31 12.71 12.38 13.88
CA SER A 31 12.83 12.93 12.53
C SER A 31 13.86 14.06 12.53
N THR A 32 14.46 14.33 11.38
CA THR A 32 15.30 15.51 11.17
C THR A 32 14.45 16.68 10.66
N ASP A 33 14.93 17.92 10.84
CA ASP A 33 14.26 19.10 10.32
C ASP A 33 14.11 19.06 8.79
N LEU A 34 15.08 18.47 8.10
CA LEU A 34 15.02 18.25 6.66
C LEU A 34 13.82 17.34 6.28
N ASN A 35 13.65 16.24 6.98
CA ASN A 35 12.49 15.34 6.77
C ASN A 35 11.17 16.05 7.08
N ALA A 36 11.14 16.86 8.13
CA ALA A 36 9.96 17.64 8.49
C ALA A 36 9.62 18.70 7.44
N ALA A 37 10.60 19.41 6.91
CA ALA A 37 10.43 20.40 5.84
C ALA A 37 9.85 19.75 4.56
N LEU A 38 10.42 18.62 4.13
CA LEU A 38 9.87 17.84 3.01
C LEU A 38 8.45 17.35 3.29
N GLY A 39 8.18 16.88 4.50
CA GLY A 39 6.86 16.42 4.94
C GLY A 39 5.80 17.53 4.84
N ILE A 40 6.12 18.75 5.28
CA ILE A 40 5.22 19.91 5.19
C ILE A 40 4.86 20.20 3.73
N GLU A 41 5.84 20.20 2.82
CA GLU A 41 5.58 20.41 1.40
C GLU A 41 4.74 19.30 0.76
N GLN A 42 4.88 18.06 1.21
CA GLN A 42 4.02 16.96 0.76
C GLN A 42 2.59 17.08 1.31
N LEU A 43 2.43 17.50 2.57
CA LEU A 43 1.10 17.72 3.17
C LEU A 43 0.30 18.79 2.44
N LYS A 44 0.92 19.86 1.94
CA LYS A 44 0.24 20.87 1.12
C LYS A 44 -0.41 20.27 -0.14
N LYS A 45 0.11 19.17 -0.64
CA LYS A 45 -0.36 18.49 -1.87
C LYS A 45 -1.31 17.33 -1.59
N ILE A 46 -1.49 16.92 -0.33
CA ILE A 46 -2.15 15.66 0.02
C ILE A 46 -3.56 15.54 -0.57
N ASN A 47 -4.38 16.57 -0.47
CA ASN A 47 -5.75 16.55 -0.98
C ASN A 47 -5.82 16.34 -2.50
N LYS A 48 -4.90 16.94 -3.26
CA LYS A 48 -4.77 16.72 -4.71
C LYS A 48 -4.36 15.29 -5.01
N ILE A 49 -3.37 14.77 -4.28
CA ILE A 49 -2.87 13.39 -4.44
C ILE A 49 -3.97 12.37 -4.16
N LEU A 50 -4.70 12.53 -3.05
CA LEU A 50 -5.79 11.63 -2.67
C LEU A 50 -6.89 11.59 -3.74
N LYS A 51 -7.38 12.77 -4.16
CA LYS A 51 -8.41 12.89 -5.19
C LYS A 51 -7.97 12.33 -6.53
N THR A 52 -6.72 12.57 -6.94
CA THR A 52 -6.21 12.06 -8.21
C THR A 52 -6.09 10.55 -8.20
N ARG A 53 -5.53 9.96 -7.13
CA ARG A 53 -5.43 8.49 -6.99
C ARG A 53 -6.80 7.82 -6.98
N HIS A 54 -7.78 8.43 -6.31
CA HIS A 54 -9.16 7.93 -6.31
C HIS A 54 -9.78 7.94 -7.71
N LYS A 55 -9.65 9.05 -8.45
CA LYS A 55 -10.13 9.17 -9.83
C LYS A 55 -9.48 8.14 -10.75
N ASN A 56 -8.16 7.98 -10.63
CA ASN A 56 -7.41 7.01 -11.41
C ASN A 56 -7.85 5.57 -11.09
N PHE A 57 -8.03 5.25 -9.81
CA PHE A 57 -8.51 3.93 -9.39
C PHE A 57 -9.90 3.63 -9.97
N SER A 58 -10.82 4.59 -9.91
CA SER A 58 -12.16 4.45 -10.49
C SER A 58 -12.11 4.26 -12.00
N TYR A 59 -11.19 4.95 -12.68
CA TYR A 59 -11.02 4.81 -14.12
C TYR A 59 -10.40 3.45 -14.51
N TYR A 60 -9.43 2.97 -13.76
CA TYR A 60 -8.94 1.59 -13.92
C TYR A 60 -10.04 0.56 -13.75
N LYS A 61 -10.88 0.71 -12.74
CA LYS A 61 -12.03 -0.18 -12.51
C LYS A 61 -12.98 -0.22 -13.70
N GLU A 62 -13.23 0.92 -14.34
CA GLU A 62 -14.02 1.01 -15.57
C GLU A 62 -13.33 0.28 -16.73
N LYS A 63 -12.03 0.52 -16.94
CA LYS A 63 -11.25 -0.06 -18.03
C LYS A 63 -10.96 -1.56 -17.87
N LEU A 64 -10.83 -2.03 -16.64
CA LEU A 64 -10.46 -3.41 -16.29
C LEU A 64 -11.60 -4.13 -15.55
N ASN A 65 -12.84 -3.88 -15.92
CA ASN A 65 -14.03 -4.46 -15.31
C ASN A 65 -14.11 -6.00 -15.41
N ASP A 66 -13.42 -6.59 -16.40
CA ASP A 66 -13.32 -8.05 -16.59
C ASP A 66 -12.29 -8.72 -15.67
N TYR A 67 -11.63 -7.94 -14.82
CA TYR A 67 -10.61 -8.40 -13.89
C TYR A 67 -11.05 -8.14 -12.45
N TRP A 68 -10.51 -8.94 -11.53
CA TRP A 68 -10.74 -8.69 -10.12
C TRP A 68 -10.16 -7.34 -9.69
N TRP A 69 -10.89 -6.64 -8.87
CA TRP A 69 -10.45 -5.41 -8.20
C TRP A 69 -10.92 -5.37 -6.76
N GLN A 70 -10.18 -4.67 -5.92
CA GLN A 70 -10.51 -4.55 -4.52
C GLN A 70 -11.78 -3.69 -4.33
N ASN A 71 -12.85 -4.33 -3.87
CA ASN A 71 -14.04 -3.59 -3.44
C ASN A 71 -13.78 -2.90 -2.11
N SER A 72 -14.24 -1.67 -1.98
CA SER A 72 -14.13 -0.89 -0.75
C SER A 72 -15.42 -0.10 -0.52
N ARG A 73 -15.86 -0.10 0.73
CA ARG A 73 -16.97 0.75 1.18
C ARG A 73 -16.55 2.21 1.44
N LEU A 74 -15.28 2.53 1.29
CA LEU A 74 -14.76 3.88 1.51
C LEU A 74 -15.21 4.81 0.39
N THR A 75 -15.64 6.01 0.76
CA THR A 75 -16.02 7.07 -0.18
C THR A 75 -14.83 7.64 -0.94
N LEU A 76 -13.63 7.55 -0.36
CA LEU A 76 -12.38 7.99 -0.96
C LEU A 76 -11.33 6.88 -0.82
N LEU A 77 -10.94 6.27 -1.93
CA LEU A 77 -9.92 5.25 -1.98
C LEU A 77 -8.65 5.79 -2.65
N SER A 78 -7.61 6.04 -1.87
CA SER A 78 -6.31 6.51 -2.37
C SER A 78 -5.28 5.38 -2.36
N SER A 79 -5.50 4.36 -3.20
CA SER A 79 -4.52 3.31 -3.39
C SER A 79 -3.30 3.82 -4.16
N PHE A 80 -2.08 3.38 -3.79
CA PHE A 80 -0.86 3.73 -4.52
C PHE A 80 -0.62 2.84 -5.75
N GLY A 81 -1.37 1.76 -5.88
CA GLY A 81 -1.39 0.85 -7.02
C GLY A 81 -2.78 0.29 -7.26
N TYR A 82 -3.11 -0.08 -8.49
CA TYR A 82 -4.33 -0.79 -8.82
C TYR A 82 -4.08 -2.29 -8.70
N ALA A 83 -4.63 -2.90 -7.66
CA ALA A 83 -4.46 -4.33 -7.36
C ALA A 83 -5.40 -5.18 -8.20
N THR A 84 -4.87 -6.27 -8.77
CA THR A 84 -5.65 -7.26 -9.52
C THR A 84 -4.99 -8.65 -9.46
N PHE A 85 -5.71 -9.66 -9.97
CA PHE A 85 -5.22 -11.03 -10.08
C PHE A 85 -5.19 -11.50 -11.53
N VAL A 86 -4.13 -12.22 -11.90
CA VAL A 86 -3.98 -12.83 -13.23
C VAL A 86 -3.34 -14.21 -13.10
N LYS A 87 -3.71 -15.13 -13.98
CA LYS A 87 -3.17 -16.51 -13.99
C LYS A 87 -1.70 -16.53 -14.42
N ASN A 88 -1.37 -15.79 -15.46
CA ASN A 88 -0.07 -15.76 -16.13
C ASN A 88 0.80 -14.57 -15.72
N ARG A 89 0.86 -14.28 -14.40
CA ARG A 89 1.49 -13.10 -13.80
C ARG A 89 2.90 -12.80 -14.32
N LEU A 90 3.74 -13.82 -14.49
CA LEU A 90 5.14 -13.63 -14.94
C LEU A 90 5.21 -13.14 -16.39
N GLU A 91 4.35 -13.67 -17.26
CA GLU A 91 4.27 -13.24 -18.66
C GLU A 91 3.76 -11.81 -18.76
N VAL A 92 2.71 -11.49 -18.01
CA VAL A 92 2.17 -10.12 -17.90
C VAL A 92 3.26 -9.16 -17.42
N PHE A 93 4.01 -9.51 -16.39
CA PHE A 93 5.12 -8.69 -15.88
C PHE A 93 6.14 -8.40 -16.97
N LYS A 94 6.66 -9.44 -17.64
CA LYS A 94 7.67 -9.30 -18.71
C LYS A 94 7.17 -8.45 -19.87
N TYR A 95 5.92 -8.66 -20.28
CA TYR A 95 5.33 -7.89 -21.37
C TYR A 95 5.16 -6.41 -20.99
N LEU A 96 4.61 -6.12 -19.81
CA LEU A 96 4.46 -4.74 -19.33
C LEU A 96 5.84 -4.04 -19.21
N GLU A 97 6.85 -4.75 -18.72
CA GLU A 97 8.21 -4.22 -18.63
C GLU A 97 8.77 -3.87 -20.02
N SER A 98 8.55 -4.72 -21.05
CA SER A 98 8.92 -4.41 -22.44
C SER A 98 8.20 -3.18 -22.99
N LYS A 99 7.03 -2.84 -22.46
CA LYS A 99 6.25 -1.63 -22.76
C LYS A 99 6.59 -0.45 -21.86
N LYS A 100 7.62 -0.57 -21.02
CA LYS A 100 8.05 0.44 -20.03
C LYS A 100 6.98 0.76 -18.98
N ILE A 101 6.10 -0.20 -18.69
CA ILE A 101 5.07 -0.12 -17.66
C ILE A 101 5.57 -0.90 -16.45
N GLN A 102 5.84 -0.20 -15.36
CA GLN A 102 6.26 -0.83 -14.11
C GLN A 102 5.08 -1.52 -13.43
N SER A 103 5.25 -2.79 -13.09
CA SER A 103 4.30 -3.54 -12.27
C SER A 103 5.04 -4.29 -11.16
N ARG A 104 4.31 -4.70 -10.11
CA ARG A 104 4.92 -5.39 -8.96
C ARG A 104 3.98 -6.46 -8.43
N PRO A 105 4.51 -7.52 -7.77
CA PRO A 105 3.69 -8.41 -6.95
C PRO A 105 2.93 -7.62 -5.89
N LEU A 106 1.74 -8.05 -5.53
CA LEU A 106 1.08 -7.53 -4.32
C LEU A 106 2.00 -7.73 -3.13
N ILE A 107 2.20 -6.67 -2.34
CA ILE A 107 3.25 -6.55 -1.33
C ILE A 107 3.40 -7.84 -0.53
N CYS A 108 4.60 -8.41 -0.57
CA CYS A 108 5.03 -9.61 0.14
C CYS A 108 4.19 -10.88 -0.13
N GLY A 109 2.98 -10.78 -0.67
CA GLY A 109 2.07 -11.90 -0.85
C GLY A 109 1.82 -12.64 0.47
N ASN A 110 2.16 -13.93 0.53
CA ASN A 110 2.09 -14.71 1.76
C ASN A 110 3.44 -14.66 2.50
N MET A 111 3.48 -13.95 3.63
CA MET A 111 4.67 -13.82 4.46
C MET A 111 5.23 -15.19 4.89
N GLY A 112 4.35 -16.15 5.21
CA GLY A 112 4.73 -17.52 5.55
C GLY A 112 5.47 -18.27 4.45
N GLN A 113 5.38 -17.84 3.20
CA GLN A 113 6.12 -18.41 2.08
C GLN A 113 7.46 -17.73 1.80
N GLN A 114 7.77 -16.65 2.50
CA GLN A 114 9.05 -15.97 2.35
C GLN A 114 10.20 -16.81 2.93
N PRO A 115 11.38 -16.84 2.28
CA PRO A 115 12.52 -17.68 2.71
C PRO A 115 12.93 -17.45 4.16
N PHE A 116 12.98 -16.19 4.62
CA PHE A 116 13.36 -15.87 5.99
C PHE A 116 12.37 -16.44 7.01
N TRP A 117 11.06 -16.45 6.70
CA TRP A 117 10.05 -16.99 7.59
C TRP A 117 10.14 -18.52 7.66
N LYS A 118 10.25 -19.18 6.51
CA LYS A 118 10.43 -20.65 6.44
C LYS A 118 11.67 -21.14 7.20
N LYS A 119 12.73 -20.35 7.19
CA LYS A 119 13.98 -20.68 7.90
C LYS A 119 13.82 -20.64 9.42
N ASN A 120 13.00 -19.73 9.94
CA ASN A 120 12.90 -19.44 11.37
C ASN A 120 11.65 -20.04 12.03
N PHE A 121 10.63 -20.42 11.25
CA PHE A 121 9.34 -20.88 11.77
C PHE A 121 8.90 -22.18 11.06
N ILE A 122 8.99 -23.29 11.77
CA ILE A 122 8.78 -24.64 11.21
C ILE A 122 7.29 -24.97 11.07
N ASN A 123 6.44 -24.54 12.01
CA ASN A 123 5.01 -24.83 12.01
C ASN A 123 4.18 -23.64 11.51
N GLN A 124 3.75 -23.71 10.26
CA GLN A 124 2.92 -22.66 9.66
C GLN A 124 1.49 -23.14 9.43
N LYS A 125 0.54 -22.34 9.86
CA LYS A 125 -0.85 -22.53 9.46
C LYS A 125 -0.99 -22.34 7.94
N LYS A 126 -1.78 -23.17 7.29
CA LYS A 126 -2.15 -22.96 5.88
C LYS A 126 -3.00 -21.70 5.77
N LEU A 127 -2.56 -20.78 4.93
CA LEU A 127 -3.23 -19.51 4.65
C LEU A 127 -3.63 -19.48 3.16
N PRO A 128 -4.73 -20.11 2.77
CA PRO A 128 -5.08 -20.29 1.35
C PRO A 128 -5.27 -18.94 0.63
N ASN A 129 -5.96 -17.99 1.26
CA ASN A 129 -6.19 -16.67 0.68
C ASN A 129 -4.89 -15.89 0.48
N ALA A 130 -3.99 -15.89 1.48
CA ALA A 130 -2.67 -15.26 1.34
C ALA A 130 -1.82 -15.95 0.26
N SER A 131 -1.92 -17.27 0.14
CA SER A 131 -1.23 -18.04 -0.90
C SER A 131 -1.76 -17.73 -2.30
N PHE A 132 -3.06 -17.54 -2.44
CA PHE A 132 -3.68 -17.10 -3.69
C PHE A 132 -3.15 -15.72 -4.10
N VAL A 133 -3.20 -14.74 -3.19
CA VAL A 133 -2.65 -13.39 -3.41
C VAL A 133 -1.16 -13.45 -3.78
N HIS A 134 -0.39 -14.29 -3.09
CA HIS A 134 1.04 -14.49 -3.37
C HIS A 134 1.29 -15.00 -4.79
N ARG A 135 0.45 -15.91 -5.26
CA ARG A 135 0.63 -16.56 -6.57
C ARG A 135 0.14 -15.70 -7.74
N TYR A 136 -1.00 -15.03 -7.58
CA TYR A 136 -1.71 -14.38 -8.68
C TYR A 136 -1.77 -12.85 -8.57
N GLY A 137 -1.47 -12.30 -7.41
CA GLY A 137 -1.61 -10.88 -7.13
C GLY A 137 -0.51 -10.03 -7.74
N MET A 138 -0.92 -8.96 -8.40
CA MET A 138 -0.03 -7.89 -8.87
C MET A 138 -0.73 -6.55 -8.82
N TYR A 139 0.00 -5.46 -8.93
CA TYR A 139 -0.59 -4.16 -9.16
C TYR A 139 0.08 -3.36 -10.26
N LEU A 140 -0.78 -2.55 -10.88
CA LEU A 140 -0.45 -1.57 -11.89
C LEU A 140 -0.21 -0.20 -11.22
N PRO A 141 0.52 0.70 -11.87
CA PRO A 141 0.84 2.01 -11.32
C PRO A 141 -0.42 2.84 -11.03
N ASN A 142 -0.46 3.52 -9.89
CA ASN A 142 -1.50 4.49 -9.55
C ASN A 142 -0.94 5.64 -8.72
N HIS A 143 -0.06 6.45 -9.28
CA HIS A 143 0.46 7.64 -8.62
C HIS A 143 -0.19 8.92 -9.17
N ALA A 144 -0.01 10.03 -8.46
CA ALA A 144 -0.71 11.28 -8.77
C ALA A 144 -0.31 11.94 -10.11
N ASN A 145 0.74 11.48 -10.76
CA ASN A 145 1.20 12.01 -12.05
C ASN A 145 0.68 11.20 -13.26
N ILE A 146 -0.04 10.09 -13.00
CA ILE A 146 -0.67 9.30 -14.07
C ILE A 146 -1.98 10.00 -14.46
N ASN A 147 -2.19 10.16 -15.77
CA ASN A 147 -3.41 10.70 -16.37
C ASN A 147 -4.26 9.61 -17.04
N LYS A 148 -5.38 10.00 -17.64
CA LYS A 148 -6.28 9.05 -18.31
C LYS A 148 -5.66 8.36 -19.51
N LEU A 149 -4.86 9.06 -20.31
CA LEU A 149 -4.18 8.47 -21.48
C LEU A 149 -3.17 7.40 -21.07
N ASP A 150 -2.46 7.65 -19.97
CA ASP A 150 -1.55 6.65 -19.39
C ASP A 150 -2.32 5.40 -18.97
N ILE A 151 -3.49 5.57 -18.31
CA ILE A 151 -4.33 4.45 -17.88
C ILE A 151 -4.90 3.70 -19.07
N ASP A 152 -5.33 4.38 -20.12
CA ASP A 152 -5.79 3.76 -21.37
C ASP A 152 -4.69 2.90 -22.00
N TYR A 153 -3.46 3.43 -22.07
CA TYR A 153 -2.31 2.69 -22.58
C TYR A 153 -1.98 1.48 -21.71
N ILE A 154 -1.89 1.66 -20.41
CA ILE A 154 -1.61 0.58 -19.45
C ILE A 154 -2.68 -0.50 -19.54
N SER A 155 -3.95 -0.12 -19.54
CA SER A 155 -5.08 -1.05 -19.62
C SER A 155 -5.11 -1.83 -20.93
N LYS A 156 -4.81 -1.17 -22.05
CA LYS A 156 -4.68 -1.82 -23.37
C LYS A 156 -3.57 -2.85 -23.37
N CYS A 157 -2.38 -2.49 -22.89
CA CYS A 157 -1.25 -3.41 -22.80
C CYS A 157 -1.54 -4.58 -21.86
N PHE A 158 -2.17 -4.30 -20.73
CA PHE A 158 -2.55 -5.33 -19.77
C PHE A 158 -3.56 -6.32 -20.34
N LYS A 159 -4.66 -5.84 -20.91
CA LYS A 159 -5.70 -6.70 -21.52
C LYS A 159 -5.19 -7.56 -22.68
N PHE A 160 -4.13 -7.13 -23.36
CA PHE A 160 -3.57 -7.85 -24.50
C PHE A 160 -3.02 -9.23 -24.12
N ILE A 161 -2.52 -9.40 -22.91
CA ILE A 161 -1.84 -10.62 -22.48
C ILE A 161 -2.39 -11.23 -21.20
N ALA A 162 -3.03 -10.43 -20.34
CA ALA A 162 -3.44 -10.86 -19.01
C ALA A 162 -4.63 -11.84 -19.06
N GLU A 163 -4.50 -12.98 -18.41
CA GLU A 163 -5.58 -13.94 -18.21
C GLU A 163 -6.26 -13.70 -16.88
N PRO A 164 -7.55 -13.32 -16.88
CA PRO A 164 -8.26 -13.03 -15.62
C PRO A 164 -8.43 -14.26 -14.75
N ILE A 165 -8.41 -14.04 -13.45
CA ILE A 165 -8.80 -15.03 -12.45
C ILE A 165 -9.61 -14.33 -11.36
N PHE A 166 -10.72 -14.93 -10.99
CA PHE A 166 -11.59 -14.41 -9.95
C PHE A 166 -11.34 -15.17 -8.64
N PHE A 167 -11.36 -14.44 -7.57
CA PHE A 167 -11.17 -14.95 -6.24
C PHE A 167 -12.40 -14.66 -5.41
N ASN A 168 -13.11 -15.71 -5.02
CA ASN A 168 -14.20 -15.62 -4.07
C ASN A 168 -13.60 -15.76 -2.68
N ILE A 169 -13.63 -14.69 -1.90
CA ILE A 169 -13.27 -14.73 -0.49
C ILE A 169 -14.40 -15.47 0.22
N THR A 170 -14.14 -16.70 0.59
CA THR A 170 -15.00 -17.49 1.50
C THR A 170 -14.66 -17.18 2.94
#